data_bb9350cebb7c5650f2a26919fab4ad59
#
_entry.id   bb9350cebb7c5650f2a26919fab4ad59
#
_cell.length_a   1.000
_cell.length_b   1.000
_cell.length_c   1.000
_cell.angle_alpha   90.00
_cell.angle_beta   90.00
_cell.angle_gamma   90.00
#
_symmetry.space_group_name_H-M   'P 1'
#
loop_
_entity.id
_entity.type
_entity.pdbx_description
1 polymer ?
#
loop_
_entity_poly.entity_id
_entity_poly.type
_entity_poly.pdbx_seq_one_letter_code
_entity_poly.pdbx_strand_id
1 'polypeptide(L)'
;SLSRNEISGQVHVKDTDTTDTLTLNIGAKEGSGTILIGDPKTDANGNITLETEFGSIILHKDGTYTYTIDEDRTQSLSQGQTEKEIFTITVSDGHGGTASVDITINIVGTNDRPTLTLTPTSDTVVSDPGYDKNHTEVAEDLTVTGTFEGADPDSNPTLEFGVSTSAGNRDTAFDANGNNPGMGGGHHSATGTYGSLTIDPSTGKYTYTLDTTKGGAADKLGLKPDGKPEQGYDTFTIYVRDEHGAWSEQTITITVNGSNDAPVIAKTENTLTVTESGFKADNTAVDTTHDVSKGSVDATDVDTSDQGKLTYYFSDKAHNPVTFGKGDVLGHLTLADGTKTEITVTSVKPDGTIVTDYGTFHLDTKTGEDTFTK
;
A
#
# COMPACT_ATOMS: atom_id res chain seq x y z
N SER A 1 0.13 39.79 26.85
CA SER A 1 -0.78 38.69 26.58
C SER A 1 -0.28 37.46 27.31
N LEU A 2 -1.09 36.96 28.24
CA LEU A 2 -0.81 35.67 28.88
C LEU A 2 -0.71 34.61 27.77
N SER A 3 0.24 33.70 27.85
CA SER A 3 0.26 32.52 27.00
C SER A 3 -1.03 31.72 27.26
N ARG A 4 -1.44 30.89 26.31
CA ARG A 4 -2.61 30.01 26.49
C ARG A 4 -2.49 29.07 27.71
N ASN A 5 -1.27 28.89 28.19
CA ASN A 5 -0.87 27.92 29.20
C ASN A 5 -0.72 28.53 30.58
N GLU A 6 -1.02 29.81 30.77
CA GLU A 6 -0.86 30.54 32.03
C GLU A 6 -2.15 31.23 32.45
N ILE A 7 -2.47 31.14 33.73
CA ILE A 7 -3.48 31.97 34.38
C ILE A 7 -2.87 32.65 35.59
N SER A 8 -3.31 33.85 35.88
CA SER A 8 -2.83 34.60 37.05
C SER A 8 -3.97 35.22 37.82
N GLY A 9 -3.74 35.46 39.07
CA GLY A 9 -4.67 36.13 39.97
C GLY A 9 -3.93 36.85 41.08
N GLN A 10 -4.67 37.44 42.01
CA GLN A 10 -4.12 38.14 43.14
C GLN A 10 -4.97 37.93 44.40
N VAL A 11 -4.33 37.63 45.50
CA VAL A 11 -4.92 37.64 46.85
C VAL A 11 -4.60 39.00 47.49
N HIS A 12 -5.65 39.71 47.83
CA HIS A 12 -5.52 41.00 48.55
C HIS A 12 -5.51 40.72 50.06
N VAL A 13 -4.42 41.07 50.69
CA VAL A 13 -4.25 40.95 52.15
C VAL A 13 -4.26 42.34 52.78
N LYS A 14 -4.91 42.46 53.93
CA LYS A 14 -4.96 43.70 54.70
C LYS A 14 -4.94 43.35 56.18
N ASP A 15 -4.15 44.08 56.92
CA ASP A 15 -4.13 44.11 58.40
C ASP A 15 -4.57 45.42 58.91
N THR A 16 -5.17 45.46 60.11
CA THR A 16 -5.55 46.69 60.79
C THR A 16 -4.33 47.32 61.50
N ASP A 17 -3.36 46.52 61.89
CA ASP A 17 -2.14 46.94 62.53
C ASP A 17 -1.07 47.31 61.51
N THR A 18 -0.93 48.57 61.21
CA THR A 18 -0.10 49.12 60.12
C THR A 18 1.39 48.89 60.25
N THR A 19 1.84 48.42 61.43
CA THR A 19 3.27 48.12 61.74
C THR A 19 3.65 46.69 61.47
N ASP A 20 2.67 45.80 61.17
CA ASP A 20 2.93 44.39 61.04
C ASP A 20 3.46 44.02 59.62
N THR A 21 4.39 43.09 59.60
CA THR A 21 4.94 42.57 58.32
C THR A 21 4.20 41.26 57.94
N LEU A 22 3.35 41.39 56.94
CA LEU A 22 2.59 40.26 56.50
C LEU A 22 3.48 39.27 55.69
N THR A 23 3.39 38.01 56.07
CA THR A 23 4.08 36.89 55.33
C THR A 23 3.07 35.99 54.72
N LEU A 24 3.23 35.76 53.40
CA LEU A 24 2.41 34.85 52.63
C LEU A 24 3.08 33.48 52.52
N ASN A 25 2.26 32.42 52.56
CA ASN A 25 2.68 31.06 52.28
C ASN A 25 1.60 30.38 51.42
N ILE A 26 1.98 29.33 50.70
CA ILE A 26 1.08 28.54 49.85
C ILE A 26 1.39 27.06 50.00
N GLY A 27 0.35 26.23 50.00
CA GLY A 27 0.44 24.77 50.00
C GLY A 27 -0.72 24.15 49.25
N ALA A 28 -0.61 22.87 48.92
CA ALA A 28 -1.76 22.10 48.45
C ALA A 28 -2.80 22.05 49.58
N LYS A 29 -4.09 22.20 49.23
CA LYS A 29 -5.18 22.08 50.21
C LYS A 29 -5.26 20.64 50.70
N GLU A 30 -5.25 20.46 52.01
CA GLU A 30 -5.40 19.12 52.64
C GLU A 30 -6.70 18.46 52.19
N GLY A 31 -6.62 17.20 51.76
CA GLY A 31 -7.77 16.41 51.31
C GLY A 31 -8.36 16.79 49.96
N SER A 32 -7.73 17.72 49.22
CA SER A 32 -8.20 18.15 47.90
C SER A 32 -7.84 17.17 46.76
N GLY A 33 -6.89 16.27 46.98
CA GLY A 33 -6.32 15.43 45.92
C GLY A 33 -5.18 16.10 45.13
N THR A 34 -4.89 17.37 45.36
CA THR A 34 -3.75 18.05 44.70
C THR A 34 -2.43 17.40 45.12
N ILE A 35 -1.66 16.91 44.13
CA ILE A 35 -0.41 16.18 44.35
C ILE A 35 0.76 17.16 44.08
N LEU A 36 1.62 17.36 45.08
CA LEU A 36 2.86 18.09 44.92
C LEU A 36 3.97 17.16 44.43
N ILE A 37 4.78 17.67 43.49
CA ILE A 37 5.99 17.02 43.00
C ILE A 37 7.21 17.68 43.63
N GLY A 38 7.70 17.10 44.72
CA GLY A 38 8.81 17.63 45.50
C GLY A 38 8.40 18.71 46.52
N ASP A 39 9.41 19.28 47.17
CA ASP A 39 9.22 20.31 48.21
C ASP A 39 9.00 21.70 47.64
N PRO A 40 8.24 22.57 48.29
CA PRO A 40 8.12 23.97 47.93
C PRO A 40 9.48 24.67 47.84
N LYS A 41 9.69 25.46 46.80
CA LYS A 41 10.94 26.20 46.54
C LYS A 41 10.70 27.69 46.77
N THR A 42 11.55 28.33 47.57
CA THR A 42 11.52 29.78 47.77
C THR A 42 12.74 30.40 47.10
N ASP A 43 12.53 31.35 46.18
CA ASP A 43 13.59 32.08 45.51
C ASP A 43 14.20 33.20 46.38
N ALA A 44 15.28 33.84 45.89
CA ALA A 44 15.95 34.95 46.60
C ALA A 44 15.04 36.17 46.78
N ASN A 45 13.98 36.33 46.00
CA ASN A 45 12.99 37.40 46.11
C ASN A 45 11.85 37.02 47.08
N GLY A 46 11.85 35.76 47.55
CA GLY A 46 10.84 35.19 48.44
C GLY A 46 9.54 34.79 47.74
N ASN A 47 9.57 34.57 46.44
CA ASN A 47 8.48 33.92 45.71
C ASN A 47 8.49 32.42 45.99
N ILE A 48 7.34 31.84 46.19
CA ILE A 48 7.20 30.43 46.51
C ILE A 48 6.65 29.68 45.28
N THR A 49 7.36 28.68 44.83
CA THR A 49 6.97 27.79 43.70
C THR A 49 6.59 26.43 44.23
N LEU A 50 5.41 25.95 43.81
CA LEU A 50 4.96 24.56 43.99
C LEU A 50 4.87 23.91 42.61
N GLU A 51 5.53 22.78 42.45
CA GLU A 51 5.35 21.89 41.31
C GLU A 51 4.24 20.89 41.62
N THR A 52 3.34 20.66 40.68
CA THR A 52 2.17 19.77 40.85
C THR A 52 2.11 18.75 39.76
N GLU A 53 1.12 17.85 39.84
CA GLU A 53 0.90 16.81 38.83
C GLU A 53 0.62 17.39 37.45
N PHE A 54 -0.10 18.53 37.35
CA PHE A 54 -0.52 19.09 36.06
C PHE A 54 0.17 20.39 35.70
N GLY A 55 1.00 20.96 36.60
CA GLY A 55 1.67 22.24 36.32
C GLY A 55 2.50 22.75 37.47
N SER A 56 2.60 24.05 37.55
CA SER A 56 3.28 24.77 38.64
C SER A 56 2.56 26.05 39.02
N ILE A 57 2.56 26.40 40.31
CA ILE A 57 2.06 27.68 40.80
C ILE A 57 3.18 28.45 41.47
N ILE A 58 3.28 29.75 41.16
CA ILE A 58 4.22 30.69 41.81
C ILE A 58 3.39 31.72 42.55
N LEU A 59 3.62 31.84 43.88
CA LEU A 59 3.07 32.92 44.69
C LEU A 59 4.18 33.99 44.93
N HIS A 60 3.86 35.22 44.55
CA HIS A 60 4.73 36.38 44.78
C HIS A 60 4.42 37.05 46.10
N LYS A 61 5.39 37.80 46.65
CA LYS A 61 5.24 38.53 47.92
C LYS A 61 4.12 39.56 47.94
N ASP A 62 3.75 40.11 46.77
CA ASP A 62 2.67 41.09 46.64
C ASP A 62 1.26 40.46 46.59
N GLY A 63 1.19 39.11 46.76
CA GLY A 63 -0.03 38.35 46.70
C GLY A 63 -0.48 38.00 45.30
N THR A 64 0.25 38.37 44.26
CA THR A 64 -0.01 37.87 42.92
C THR A 64 0.43 36.40 42.80
N TYR A 65 -0.29 35.63 42.01
CA TYR A 65 0.09 34.26 41.68
C TYR A 65 -0.08 33.96 40.22
N THR A 66 0.74 33.07 39.71
CA THR A 66 0.69 32.58 38.34
C THR A 66 0.71 31.05 38.36
N TYR A 67 -0.25 30.44 37.72
CA TYR A 67 -0.26 29.01 37.47
C TYR A 67 0.05 28.75 35.99
N THR A 68 1.02 27.87 35.73
CA THR A 68 1.43 27.43 34.40
C THR A 68 1.17 25.95 34.27
N ILE A 69 0.39 25.54 33.25
CA ILE A 69 0.13 24.15 32.94
C ILE A 69 1.39 23.48 32.35
N ASP A 70 1.63 22.22 32.67
CA ASP A 70 2.66 21.39 32.08
C ASP A 70 2.01 20.55 31.00
N GLU A 71 2.23 20.91 29.72
CA GLU A 71 1.62 20.25 28.57
C GLU A 71 1.99 18.76 28.47
N ASP A 72 3.22 18.39 28.81
CA ASP A 72 3.66 16.99 28.76
C ASP A 72 2.91 16.12 29.78
N ARG A 73 2.54 16.68 30.93
CA ARG A 73 1.82 15.96 32.02
C ARG A 73 0.31 15.93 31.80
N THR A 74 -0.20 16.84 30.97
CA THR A 74 -1.63 16.96 30.71
C THR A 74 -2.09 16.28 29.45
N GLN A 75 -1.17 15.73 28.65
CA GLN A 75 -1.46 15.00 27.40
C GLN A 75 -2.46 13.84 27.56
N SER A 76 -2.54 13.23 28.74
CA SER A 76 -3.47 12.14 29.00
C SER A 76 -4.91 12.59 29.31
N LEU A 77 -5.15 13.90 29.38
CA LEU A 77 -6.46 14.48 29.65
C LEU A 77 -7.29 14.57 28.35
N SER A 78 -8.20 13.66 28.17
CA SER A 78 -9.09 13.61 27.01
C SER A 78 -9.97 14.85 26.90
N GLN A 79 -10.49 15.11 25.71
CA GLN A 79 -11.34 16.27 25.43
C GLN A 79 -12.49 16.41 26.44
N GLY A 80 -12.51 17.55 27.14
CA GLY A 80 -13.54 17.89 28.11
C GLY A 80 -13.37 17.22 29.49
N GLN A 81 -12.38 16.36 29.68
CA GLN A 81 -11.99 15.90 31.01
C GLN A 81 -11.55 17.10 31.84
N THR A 82 -11.95 17.13 33.10
CA THR A 82 -11.61 18.25 34.00
C THR A 82 -10.98 17.71 35.25
N GLU A 83 -9.76 18.17 35.51
CA GLU A 83 -9.05 17.96 36.77
C GLU A 83 -9.03 19.25 37.59
N LYS A 84 -8.79 19.12 38.88
CA LYS A 84 -8.77 20.26 39.80
C LYS A 84 -7.59 20.19 40.71
N GLU A 85 -6.88 21.30 40.79
CA GLU A 85 -5.87 21.53 41.81
C GLU A 85 -6.33 22.67 42.76
N ILE A 86 -6.25 22.45 44.06
CA ILE A 86 -6.67 23.42 45.06
C ILE A 86 -5.50 23.74 45.97
N PHE A 87 -5.21 25.02 46.04
CA PHE A 87 -4.13 25.56 46.87
C PHE A 87 -4.72 26.41 47.98
N THR A 88 -4.12 26.33 49.17
CA THR A 88 -4.44 27.22 50.28
C THR A 88 -3.32 28.25 50.46
N ILE A 89 -3.64 29.52 50.28
CA ILE A 89 -2.75 30.63 50.59
C ILE A 89 -3.06 31.08 52.00
N THR A 90 -2.02 31.17 52.84
CA THR A 90 -2.11 31.61 54.23
C THR A 90 -1.30 32.87 54.38
N VAL A 91 -1.84 33.87 55.07
CA VAL A 91 -1.14 35.06 55.54
C VAL A 91 -0.96 34.99 57.03
N SER A 92 0.21 35.41 57.50
CA SER A 92 0.54 35.59 58.95
C SER A 92 1.03 36.98 59.19
N ASP A 93 0.61 37.56 60.33
CA ASP A 93 1.06 38.89 60.85
C ASP A 93 2.36 38.82 61.64
N GLY A 94 2.90 37.62 61.92
CA GLY A 94 4.09 37.41 62.74
C GLY A 94 3.84 37.44 64.24
N HIS A 95 2.61 37.74 64.69
CA HIS A 95 2.19 37.86 66.10
C HIS A 95 1.20 36.80 66.55
N GLY A 96 0.95 35.80 65.62
CA GLY A 96 0.06 34.67 65.88
C GLY A 96 -1.28 34.76 65.18
N GLY A 97 -1.63 35.86 64.54
CA GLY A 97 -2.78 36.00 63.67
C GLY A 97 -2.52 35.34 62.31
N THR A 98 -3.50 34.57 61.79
CA THR A 98 -3.44 33.99 60.50
C THR A 98 -4.80 34.04 59.80
N ALA A 99 -4.77 34.17 58.48
CA ALA A 99 -5.98 33.99 57.63
C ALA A 99 -5.60 33.19 56.39
N SER A 100 -6.56 32.48 55.82
CA SER A 100 -6.32 31.67 54.62
C SER A 100 -7.45 31.77 53.60
N VAL A 101 -7.11 31.52 52.35
CA VAL A 101 -8.02 31.46 51.23
C VAL A 101 -7.62 30.32 50.29
N ASP A 102 -8.61 29.63 49.78
CA ASP A 102 -8.37 28.59 48.78
C ASP A 102 -8.47 29.15 47.37
N ILE A 103 -7.57 28.69 46.50
CA ILE A 103 -7.57 28.95 45.06
C ILE A 103 -7.82 27.62 44.37
N THR A 104 -8.78 27.58 43.49
CA THR A 104 -9.07 26.40 42.65
C THR A 104 -8.65 26.67 41.22
N ILE A 105 -7.80 25.82 40.68
CA ILE A 105 -7.43 25.76 39.28
C ILE A 105 -8.17 24.62 38.64
N ASN A 106 -8.96 24.89 37.59
CA ASN A 106 -9.58 23.87 36.77
C ASN A 106 -8.73 23.67 35.53
N ILE A 107 -8.28 22.46 35.29
CA ILE A 107 -7.51 22.04 34.14
C ILE A 107 -8.47 21.26 33.24
N VAL A 108 -8.62 21.70 31.99
CA VAL A 108 -9.54 21.06 31.03
C VAL A 108 -8.72 20.45 29.90
N GLY A 109 -8.86 19.17 29.70
CA GLY A 109 -8.25 18.43 28.63
C GLY A 109 -8.79 18.85 27.25
N THR A 110 -7.95 18.75 26.26
CA THR A 110 -8.29 18.93 24.85
C THR A 110 -7.91 17.66 24.10
N ASN A 111 -8.56 17.44 22.97
CA ASN A 111 -8.23 16.29 22.14
C ASN A 111 -6.83 16.40 21.55
N ASP A 112 -6.05 15.37 21.69
CA ASP A 112 -4.76 15.21 21.04
C ASP A 112 -4.91 14.46 19.70
N ARG A 113 -3.84 14.39 18.95
CA ARG A 113 -3.81 13.71 17.66
C ARG A 113 -3.21 12.31 17.83
N PRO A 114 -3.84 11.27 17.29
CA PRO A 114 -3.24 9.95 17.27
C PRO A 114 -1.96 9.91 16.43
N THR A 115 -1.07 9.01 16.75
CA THR A 115 0.11 8.67 15.95
C THR A 115 -0.13 7.35 15.24
N LEU A 116 0.49 7.18 14.06
CA LEU A 116 0.40 5.98 13.25
C LEU A 116 1.79 5.48 12.90
N THR A 117 2.06 4.21 13.20
CA THR A 117 3.32 3.54 12.87
C THR A 117 3.06 2.24 12.14
N LEU A 118 3.87 1.95 11.11
CA LEU A 118 3.89 0.64 10.46
C LEU A 118 4.87 -0.25 11.23
N THR A 119 4.36 -1.33 11.80
CA THR A 119 5.23 -2.39 12.31
C THR A 119 5.76 -3.16 11.10
N PRO A 120 7.08 -3.13 10.82
CA PRO A 120 7.64 -3.78 9.65
C PRO A 120 7.32 -5.26 9.69
N THR A 121 6.48 -5.70 8.77
CA THR A 121 6.44 -7.10 8.36
C THR A 121 7.42 -7.31 7.25
N SER A 122 7.98 -8.47 7.14
CA SER A 122 9.19 -8.77 6.39
C SER A 122 9.15 -8.47 4.89
N ASP A 123 7.97 -8.38 4.26
CA ASP A 123 7.90 -8.19 2.82
C ASP A 123 6.72 -7.29 2.41
N THR A 124 7.04 -6.30 1.58
CA THR A 124 6.06 -5.51 0.82
C THR A 124 6.12 -5.88 -0.66
N VAL A 125 6.42 -7.13 -0.96
CA VAL A 125 6.62 -7.64 -2.32
C VAL A 125 5.67 -8.79 -2.56
N VAL A 126 4.99 -8.76 -3.69
CA VAL A 126 4.25 -9.87 -4.28
C VAL A 126 4.79 -10.15 -5.66
N SER A 127 4.55 -11.34 -6.18
CA SER A 127 4.96 -11.72 -7.52
C SER A 127 3.78 -12.26 -8.30
N ASP A 128 3.68 -11.87 -9.57
CA ASP A 128 2.75 -12.45 -10.50
C ASP A 128 3.09 -13.94 -10.69
N PRO A 129 2.10 -14.85 -10.68
CA PRO A 129 2.37 -16.28 -10.75
C PRO A 129 2.99 -16.75 -12.07
N GLY A 130 2.75 -16.05 -13.18
CA GLY A 130 3.23 -16.45 -14.49
C GLY A 130 2.74 -17.81 -14.96
N TYR A 131 3.01 -18.13 -16.21
CA TYR A 131 2.65 -19.43 -16.78
C TYR A 131 3.84 -20.06 -17.49
N ASP A 132 4.09 -21.34 -17.19
CA ASP A 132 5.14 -22.12 -17.87
C ASP A 132 4.76 -22.46 -19.32
N LYS A 133 5.69 -23.10 -20.05
CA LYS A 133 5.48 -23.56 -21.44
C LYS A 133 4.29 -24.51 -21.64
N ASN A 134 3.74 -25.06 -20.58
CA ASN A 134 2.56 -25.92 -20.61
C ASN A 134 1.29 -25.17 -20.21
N HIS A 135 1.37 -23.85 -20.05
CA HIS A 135 0.30 -22.98 -19.51
C HIS A 135 -0.16 -23.41 -18.11
N THR A 136 0.79 -23.89 -17.29
CA THR A 136 0.55 -24.22 -15.89
C THR A 136 1.00 -23.05 -15.04
N GLU A 137 0.12 -22.58 -14.15
CA GLU A 137 0.42 -21.49 -13.21
C GLU A 137 1.59 -21.88 -12.29
N VAL A 138 2.55 -20.99 -12.16
CA VAL A 138 3.67 -21.11 -11.22
C VAL A 138 3.28 -20.44 -9.92
N ALA A 139 3.23 -21.18 -8.82
CA ALA A 139 2.80 -20.66 -7.53
C ALA A 139 3.81 -19.63 -7.00
N GLU A 140 3.31 -18.47 -6.62
CA GLU A 140 4.07 -17.34 -6.06
C GLU A 140 3.36 -16.74 -4.85
N ASP A 141 3.99 -15.79 -4.17
CA ASP A 141 3.41 -15.09 -3.04
C ASP A 141 2.43 -14.00 -3.52
N LEU A 142 1.14 -14.30 -3.40
CA LEU A 142 0.06 -13.43 -3.88
C LEU A 142 -0.43 -12.42 -2.85
N THR A 143 0.04 -12.51 -1.60
CA THR A 143 -0.46 -11.68 -0.51
C THR A 143 0.65 -11.10 0.36
N VAL A 144 0.44 -9.86 0.80
CA VAL A 144 1.25 -9.23 1.85
C VAL A 144 0.35 -8.88 3.03
N THR A 145 0.79 -9.19 4.23
CA THR A 145 0.06 -8.87 5.45
C THR A 145 0.93 -8.07 6.41
N GLY A 146 0.30 -7.29 7.28
CA GLY A 146 1.00 -6.54 8.31
C GLY A 146 0.05 -5.82 9.25
N THR A 147 0.60 -4.95 10.09
CA THR A 147 -0.18 -4.18 11.06
C THR A 147 0.31 -2.75 11.12
N PHE A 148 -0.62 -1.82 11.07
CA PHE A 148 -0.40 -0.44 11.48
C PHE A 148 -0.82 -0.30 12.95
N GLU A 149 0.05 0.27 13.75
CA GLU A 149 -0.22 0.56 15.15
C GLU A 149 -0.57 2.02 15.32
N GLY A 150 -1.72 2.29 15.89
CA GLY A 150 -2.15 3.61 16.33
C GLY A 150 -1.92 3.77 17.81
N ALA A 151 -1.45 4.95 18.23
CA ALA A 151 -1.37 5.33 19.61
C ALA A 151 -1.85 6.78 19.78
N ASP A 152 -2.55 7.04 20.87
CA ASP A 152 -3.07 8.36 21.21
C ASP A 152 -2.69 8.71 22.64
N PRO A 153 -2.27 9.96 22.93
CA PRO A 153 -1.97 10.39 24.29
C PRO A 153 -3.19 10.42 25.21
N ASP A 154 -4.39 10.65 24.65
CA ASP A 154 -5.63 10.75 25.40
C ASP A 154 -5.94 9.47 26.18
N SER A 155 -6.59 9.62 27.35
CA SER A 155 -6.99 8.48 28.19
C SER A 155 -8.08 7.66 27.51
N ASN A 156 -7.83 6.34 27.35
CA ASN A 156 -8.79 5.36 26.78
C ASN A 156 -9.29 5.74 25.37
N PRO A 157 -8.40 6.09 24.44
CA PRO A 157 -8.81 6.49 23.11
C PRO A 157 -9.47 5.34 22.35
N THR A 158 -10.45 5.69 21.51
CA THR A 158 -11.01 4.76 20.53
C THR A 158 -10.45 5.12 19.16
N LEU A 159 -9.65 4.23 18.57
CA LEU A 159 -9.02 4.45 17.29
C LEU A 159 -9.70 3.67 16.19
N GLU A 160 -9.82 4.29 15.01
CA GLU A 160 -10.33 3.67 13.81
C GLU A 160 -9.34 3.85 12.66
N PHE A 161 -9.08 2.74 11.93
CA PHE A 161 -8.20 2.72 10.78
C PHE A 161 -8.98 2.73 9.47
N GLY A 162 -8.45 3.42 8.47
CA GLY A 162 -8.99 3.47 7.11
C GLY A 162 -7.89 3.47 6.06
N VAL A 163 -8.27 3.23 4.80
CA VAL A 163 -7.33 3.19 3.66
C VAL A 163 -7.86 3.94 2.45
N SER A 164 -6.95 4.57 1.69
CA SER A 164 -7.22 5.21 0.41
C SER A 164 -6.05 5.00 -0.55
N THR A 165 -6.30 5.08 -1.86
CA THR A 165 -5.27 5.10 -2.91
C THR A 165 -4.65 6.48 -3.14
N SER A 166 -5.23 7.55 -2.57
CA SER A 166 -4.82 8.94 -2.79
C SER A 166 -4.43 9.59 -1.47
N ALA A 167 -3.19 10.09 -1.36
CA ALA A 167 -2.76 10.89 -0.21
C ALA A 167 -3.65 12.12 -0.04
N GLY A 168 -3.99 12.44 1.21
CA GLY A 168 -4.84 13.58 1.56
C GLY A 168 -6.33 13.38 1.30
N ASN A 169 -6.76 12.24 0.80
CA ASN A 169 -8.18 11.93 0.61
C ASN A 169 -8.77 11.18 1.81
N ARG A 170 -8.59 11.78 2.99
CA ARG A 170 -9.09 11.30 4.28
C ARG A 170 -10.58 10.98 4.26
N ASP A 171 -11.37 11.85 3.63
CA ASP A 171 -12.83 11.73 3.65
C ASP A 171 -13.28 10.45 2.94
N THR A 172 -12.58 10.03 1.89
CA THR A 172 -12.86 8.74 1.23
C THR A 172 -12.30 7.53 2.00
N ALA A 173 -11.34 7.72 2.89
CA ALA A 173 -10.83 6.64 3.74
C ALA A 173 -11.80 6.28 4.88
N PHE A 174 -12.61 7.26 5.34
CA PHE A 174 -13.52 7.09 6.47
C PHE A 174 -15.01 7.18 6.10
N ASP A 175 -15.37 7.45 4.84
CA ASP A 175 -16.76 7.56 4.42
C ASP A 175 -17.02 7.04 3.00
N ALA A 176 -17.87 6.01 2.90
CA ALA A 176 -18.36 5.49 1.63
C ALA A 176 -19.25 6.49 0.86
N ASN A 177 -19.77 7.54 1.52
CA ASN A 177 -20.73 8.49 0.95
C ASN A 177 -20.28 9.96 0.99
N GLY A 178 -19.02 10.26 1.37
CA GLY A 178 -18.49 11.62 1.43
C GLY A 178 -18.96 12.46 2.64
N ASN A 179 -19.65 11.87 3.61
CA ASN A 179 -20.00 12.52 4.87
C ASN A 179 -19.09 12.00 5.96
N ASN A 180 -18.52 12.84 6.80
CA ASN A 180 -17.70 12.42 7.93
C ASN A 180 -18.58 11.71 8.99
N PRO A 181 -18.86 10.39 8.88
CA PRO A 181 -19.69 9.69 9.84
C PRO A 181 -18.88 9.50 11.12
N GLY A 182 -19.56 9.29 12.21
CA GLY A 182 -18.92 8.83 13.43
C GLY A 182 -18.12 7.53 13.22
N MET A 183 -17.45 7.07 14.25
CA MET A 183 -16.70 5.82 14.24
C MET A 183 -17.49 4.65 13.60
N GLY A 184 -16.82 3.82 12.79
CA GLY A 184 -17.43 2.66 12.14
C GLY A 184 -17.83 2.84 10.66
N GLY A 185 -17.57 4.01 10.04
CA GLY A 185 -17.97 4.30 8.65
C GLY A 185 -16.85 4.35 7.61
N GLY A 186 -15.63 3.91 7.97
CA GLY A 186 -14.48 4.04 7.09
C GLY A 186 -14.44 3.05 5.91
N HIS A 187 -13.77 3.43 4.84
CA HIS A 187 -13.37 2.49 3.79
C HIS A 187 -12.27 1.59 4.31
N HIS A 188 -12.57 0.30 4.37
CA HIS A 188 -11.65 -0.72 4.85
C HIS A 188 -10.93 -1.44 3.71
N SER A 189 -11.16 -1.00 2.48
CA SER A 189 -10.50 -1.53 1.29
C SER A 189 -10.24 -0.44 0.26
N ALA A 190 -9.12 -0.56 -0.45
CA ALA A 190 -8.77 0.28 -1.58
C ALA A 190 -8.19 -0.58 -2.69
N THR A 191 -8.58 -0.30 -3.94
CA THR A 191 -8.08 -1.02 -5.12
C THR A 191 -7.00 -0.19 -5.79
N GLY A 192 -5.82 -0.77 -5.93
CA GLY A 192 -4.70 -0.24 -6.69
C GLY A 192 -4.75 -0.60 -8.17
N THR A 193 -3.62 -0.52 -8.82
CA THR A 193 -3.45 -0.92 -10.23
C THR A 193 -3.29 -2.43 -10.37
N TYR A 194 -2.59 -3.05 -9.44
CA TYR A 194 -2.16 -4.44 -9.48
C TYR A 194 -2.88 -5.33 -8.47
N GLY A 195 -3.56 -4.75 -7.51
CA GLY A 195 -4.25 -5.51 -6.47
C GLY A 195 -5.08 -4.64 -5.55
N SER A 196 -5.49 -5.19 -4.43
CA SER A 196 -6.29 -4.46 -3.44
C SER A 196 -5.77 -4.66 -2.03
N LEU A 197 -5.83 -3.60 -1.22
CA LEU A 197 -5.51 -3.63 0.19
C LEU A 197 -6.78 -3.52 1.03
N THR A 198 -6.93 -4.42 1.99
CA THR A 198 -7.97 -4.37 3.03
C THR A 198 -7.33 -4.13 4.38
N ILE A 199 -8.00 -3.37 5.25
CA ILE A 199 -7.55 -3.09 6.62
C ILE A 199 -8.69 -3.35 7.60
N ASP A 200 -8.35 -3.96 8.73
CA ASP A 200 -9.29 -4.10 9.85
C ASP A 200 -9.37 -2.76 10.60
N PRO A 201 -10.56 -2.14 10.69
CA PRO A 201 -10.71 -0.80 11.24
C PRO A 201 -10.40 -0.70 12.74
N SER A 202 -10.45 -1.78 13.46
CA SER A 202 -10.25 -1.79 14.92
C SER A 202 -8.84 -2.21 15.33
N THR A 203 -8.15 -2.98 14.48
CA THR A 203 -6.84 -3.55 14.82
C THR A 203 -5.69 -3.03 13.97
N GLY A 204 -5.97 -2.33 12.87
CA GLY A 204 -4.95 -1.88 11.93
C GLY A 204 -4.26 -2.99 11.13
N LYS A 205 -4.72 -4.26 11.27
CA LYS A 205 -4.21 -5.38 10.47
C LYS A 205 -4.64 -5.21 9.02
N TYR A 206 -3.69 -5.33 8.09
CA TYR A 206 -3.97 -5.24 6.68
C TYR A 206 -3.56 -6.49 5.91
N THR A 207 -4.22 -6.67 4.78
CA THR A 207 -3.88 -7.68 3.76
C THR A 207 -3.94 -7.02 2.41
N TYR A 208 -2.84 -7.06 1.66
CA TYR A 208 -2.83 -6.79 0.24
C TYR A 208 -2.96 -8.11 -0.52
N THR A 209 -3.78 -8.14 -1.55
CA THR A 209 -3.97 -9.29 -2.44
C THR A 209 -3.75 -8.86 -3.87
N LEU A 210 -2.85 -9.55 -4.58
CA LEU A 210 -2.58 -9.33 -5.99
C LEU A 210 -3.80 -9.72 -6.84
N ASP A 211 -4.10 -8.94 -7.87
CA ASP A 211 -5.09 -9.29 -8.88
C ASP A 211 -4.42 -10.13 -9.97
N THR A 212 -4.68 -11.43 -9.95
CA THR A 212 -4.16 -12.41 -10.91
C THR A 212 -5.07 -12.60 -12.12
N THR A 213 -5.94 -11.63 -12.40
CA THR A 213 -6.83 -11.70 -13.59
C THR A 213 -6.01 -11.77 -14.86
N LYS A 214 -6.23 -12.82 -15.65
CA LYS A 214 -5.53 -13.02 -16.93
C LYS A 214 -5.74 -11.84 -17.88
N GLY A 215 -4.65 -11.27 -18.41
CA GLY A 215 -4.63 -10.04 -19.19
C GLY A 215 -4.77 -8.78 -18.33
N GLY A 216 -4.75 -8.91 -16.99
CA GLY A 216 -4.75 -7.83 -16.03
C GLY A 216 -3.46 -7.01 -16.04
N ALA A 217 -3.32 -6.11 -15.08
CA ALA A 217 -2.14 -5.24 -15.02
C ALA A 217 -0.90 -6.01 -14.53
N ALA A 218 -1.05 -6.90 -13.55
CA ALA A 218 0.04 -7.72 -13.03
C ALA A 218 0.52 -8.73 -14.08
N ASP A 219 -0.42 -9.45 -14.70
CA ASP A 219 -0.20 -10.45 -15.76
C ASP A 219 0.50 -9.89 -17.03
N LYS A 220 0.64 -8.57 -17.13
CA LYS A 220 1.37 -7.90 -18.22
C LYS A 220 2.81 -7.51 -17.89
N LEU A 221 3.20 -7.71 -16.65
CA LEU A 221 4.56 -7.46 -16.18
C LEU A 221 5.41 -8.70 -16.44
N GLY A 222 6.26 -8.64 -17.45
CA GLY A 222 7.16 -9.73 -17.81
C GLY A 222 8.55 -9.61 -17.18
N LEU A 223 9.55 -10.06 -17.95
CA LEU A 223 10.95 -9.95 -17.56
C LEU A 223 11.66 -8.86 -18.37
N LYS A 224 12.56 -8.14 -17.72
CA LYS A 224 13.51 -7.24 -18.37
C LYS A 224 14.52 -8.02 -19.21
N PRO A 225 15.22 -7.36 -20.17
CA PRO A 225 16.24 -8.02 -21.00
C PRO A 225 17.38 -8.68 -20.22
N ASP A 226 17.60 -8.28 -18.96
CA ASP A 226 18.60 -8.90 -18.06
C ASP A 226 18.06 -10.08 -17.27
N GLY A 227 16.82 -10.51 -17.54
CA GLY A 227 16.15 -11.63 -16.90
C GLY A 227 15.55 -11.32 -15.52
N LYS A 228 15.59 -10.05 -15.08
CA LYS A 228 14.95 -9.65 -13.82
C LYS A 228 13.49 -9.30 -14.03
N PRO A 229 12.63 -9.44 -13.02
CA PRO A 229 11.24 -9.03 -13.10
C PRO A 229 11.07 -7.56 -13.52
N GLU A 230 10.11 -7.26 -14.36
CA GLU A 230 9.53 -5.93 -14.42
C GLU A 230 8.80 -5.66 -13.11
N GLN A 231 8.72 -4.41 -12.70
CA GLN A 231 8.14 -4.05 -11.42
C GLN A 231 7.02 -3.03 -11.59
N GLY A 232 5.89 -3.34 -10.97
CA GLY A 232 4.80 -2.41 -10.73
C GLY A 232 4.76 -1.99 -9.26
N TYR A 233 4.03 -0.91 -8.97
CA TYR A 233 3.91 -0.39 -7.61
C TYR A 233 2.48 0.04 -7.34
N ASP A 234 1.92 -0.45 -6.23
CA ASP A 234 0.70 0.08 -5.66
C ASP A 234 1.04 0.85 -4.38
N THR A 235 0.53 2.07 -4.26
CA THR A 235 0.73 2.90 -3.07
C THR A 235 -0.60 3.22 -2.44
N PHE A 236 -0.70 2.97 -1.14
CA PHE A 236 -1.88 3.23 -0.33
C PHE A 236 -1.53 4.19 0.80
N THR A 237 -2.47 5.05 1.15
CA THR A 237 -2.42 5.89 2.33
C THR A 237 -3.32 5.29 3.40
N ILE A 238 -2.74 5.00 4.55
CA ILE A 238 -3.44 4.48 5.73
C ILE A 238 -3.67 5.66 6.67
N TYR A 239 -4.83 5.71 7.25
CA TYR A 239 -5.25 6.72 8.21
C TYR A 239 -5.62 6.06 9.53
N VAL A 240 -5.36 6.77 10.62
CA VAL A 240 -5.94 6.50 11.93
C VAL A 240 -6.64 7.76 12.41
N ARG A 241 -7.80 7.63 12.98
CA ARG A 241 -8.52 8.72 13.64
C ARG A 241 -9.00 8.31 15.02
N ASP A 242 -9.16 9.30 15.90
CA ASP A 242 -9.81 9.15 17.20
C ASP A 242 -11.33 9.40 17.14
N GLU A 243 -12.01 9.24 18.25
CA GLU A 243 -13.44 9.48 18.42
C GLU A 243 -13.85 10.95 18.25
N HIS A 244 -12.91 11.89 18.36
CA HIS A 244 -13.15 13.33 18.24
C HIS A 244 -12.81 13.88 16.85
N GLY A 245 -12.23 13.01 15.98
CA GLY A 245 -11.96 13.30 14.57
C GLY A 245 -10.57 13.86 14.28
N ALA A 246 -9.64 13.91 15.25
CA ALA A 246 -8.24 14.13 14.93
C ALA A 246 -7.65 12.87 14.29
N TRP A 247 -6.64 13.02 13.42
CA TRP A 247 -6.17 11.94 12.59
C TRP A 247 -4.69 12.07 12.21
N SER A 248 -4.10 10.94 11.86
CA SER A 248 -2.76 10.84 11.26
C SER A 248 -2.76 9.89 10.07
N GLU A 249 -1.74 10.01 9.21
CA GLU A 249 -1.62 9.19 8.02
C GLU A 249 -0.19 8.66 7.83
N GLN A 250 -0.08 7.54 7.13
CA GLN A 250 1.17 6.97 6.65
C GLN A 250 0.95 6.24 5.34
N THR A 251 1.94 6.25 4.44
CA THR A 251 1.87 5.53 3.17
C THR A 251 2.58 4.18 3.26
N ILE A 252 2.04 3.20 2.52
CA ILE A 252 2.69 1.93 2.24
C ILE A 252 2.77 1.75 0.73
N THR A 253 3.90 1.26 0.23
CA THR A 253 4.09 0.89 -1.17
C THR A 253 4.33 -0.60 -1.28
N ILE A 254 3.50 -1.26 -2.08
CA ILE A 254 3.63 -2.68 -2.41
C ILE A 254 4.34 -2.78 -3.76
N THR A 255 5.38 -3.57 -3.84
CA THR A 255 6.09 -3.89 -5.07
C THR A 255 5.50 -5.15 -5.68
N VAL A 256 5.13 -5.07 -6.94
CA VAL A 256 4.64 -6.21 -7.73
C VAL A 256 5.73 -6.59 -8.73
N ASN A 257 6.27 -7.78 -8.60
CA ASN A 257 7.20 -8.34 -9.57
C ASN A 257 6.42 -9.09 -10.65
N GLY A 258 6.74 -8.81 -11.91
CA GLY A 258 6.26 -9.60 -13.03
C GLY A 258 6.98 -10.93 -13.15
N SER A 259 6.37 -11.85 -13.85
CA SER A 259 6.97 -13.11 -14.27
C SER A 259 6.79 -13.34 -15.76
N ASN A 260 7.46 -14.33 -16.31
CA ASN A 260 7.33 -14.64 -17.73
C ASN A 260 6.11 -15.52 -17.95
N ASP A 261 5.29 -15.12 -18.88
CA ASP A 261 4.21 -15.94 -19.42
C ASP A 261 4.62 -16.66 -20.71
N ALA A 262 3.94 -17.73 -21.00
CA ALA A 262 4.16 -18.45 -22.25
C ALA A 262 3.25 -17.91 -23.36
N PRO A 263 3.78 -17.67 -24.56
CA PRO A 263 2.98 -17.19 -25.67
C PRO A 263 1.88 -18.19 -26.06
N VAL A 264 0.75 -17.68 -26.49
CA VAL A 264 -0.42 -18.45 -26.90
C VAL A 264 -0.60 -18.35 -28.42
N ILE A 265 -0.75 -19.51 -29.08
CA ILE A 265 -1.15 -19.56 -30.49
C ILE A 265 -2.68 -19.48 -30.54
N ALA A 266 -3.20 -18.42 -31.13
CA ALA A 266 -4.63 -18.18 -31.21
C ALA A 266 -5.36 -19.15 -32.15
N LYS A 267 -4.64 -19.74 -33.11
CA LYS A 267 -5.19 -20.66 -34.12
C LYS A 267 -4.52 -22.02 -33.99
N THR A 268 -5.29 -23.04 -33.61
CA THR A 268 -4.80 -24.39 -33.35
C THR A 268 -4.67 -25.26 -34.59
N GLU A 269 -5.30 -24.86 -35.68
CA GLU A 269 -5.23 -25.61 -36.96
C GLU A 269 -5.08 -24.62 -38.13
N ASN A 270 -4.10 -24.86 -38.97
CA ASN A 270 -3.85 -24.13 -40.20
C ASN A 270 -3.83 -25.14 -41.37
N THR A 271 -4.86 -25.09 -42.21
CA THR A 271 -4.96 -25.96 -43.36
C THR A 271 -4.60 -25.20 -44.64
N LEU A 272 -3.51 -25.61 -45.27
CA LEU A 272 -3.10 -25.10 -46.56
C LEU A 272 -3.59 -26.06 -47.65
N THR A 273 -4.20 -25.51 -48.69
CA THR A 273 -4.67 -26.30 -49.83
C THR A 273 -3.94 -25.85 -51.09
N VAL A 274 -3.31 -26.77 -51.75
CA VAL A 274 -2.78 -26.59 -53.12
C VAL A 274 -3.49 -27.53 -54.07
N THR A 275 -3.71 -27.07 -55.26
CA THR A 275 -4.37 -27.90 -56.31
C THR A 275 -3.33 -28.30 -57.34
N GLU A 276 -3.39 -29.54 -57.77
CA GLU A 276 -2.51 -30.01 -58.85
C GLU A 276 -2.73 -29.19 -60.12
N SER A 277 -1.62 -28.80 -60.75
CA SER A 277 -1.67 -28.15 -62.05
C SER A 277 -2.26 -29.06 -63.09
N GLY A 278 -3.38 -28.66 -63.66
CA GLY A 278 -4.07 -29.44 -64.69
C GLY A 278 -4.09 -28.74 -66.06
N PHE A 279 -4.50 -29.45 -67.06
CA PHE A 279 -4.77 -28.82 -68.36
C PHE A 279 -6.11 -28.07 -68.30
N LYS A 280 -6.16 -26.90 -68.94
CA LYS A 280 -7.41 -26.19 -69.15
C LYS A 280 -8.34 -27.07 -70.05
N ALA A 281 -9.65 -26.77 -69.94
CA ALA A 281 -10.67 -27.54 -70.72
C ALA A 281 -10.43 -27.54 -72.27
N ASP A 282 -9.61 -26.54 -72.74
CA ASP A 282 -9.22 -26.45 -74.17
C ASP A 282 -7.90 -27.19 -74.50
N ASN A 283 -7.31 -27.90 -73.53
CA ASN A 283 -6.05 -28.65 -73.61
C ASN A 283 -4.79 -27.75 -73.95
N THR A 284 -4.85 -26.43 -73.74
CA THR A 284 -3.84 -25.53 -74.31
C THR A 284 -2.84 -24.97 -73.28
N ALA A 285 -3.06 -25.10 -71.98
CA ALA A 285 -2.12 -24.63 -70.97
C ALA A 285 -2.35 -25.30 -69.60
N VAL A 286 -1.26 -25.52 -68.87
CA VAL A 286 -1.25 -25.90 -67.46
C VAL A 286 -1.72 -24.70 -66.63
N ASP A 287 -2.67 -24.91 -65.72
CA ASP A 287 -3.08 -23.90 -64.78
C ASP A 287 -2.14 -23.95 -63.58
N THR A 288 -1.24 -22.92 -63.46
CA THR A 288 -0.28 -22.81 -62.39
C THR A 288 -0.72 -21.83 -61.29
N THR A 289 -1.97 -21.37 -61.33
CA THR A 289 -2.48 -20.34 -60.41
C THR A 289 -2.70 -20.81 -58.98
N HIS A 290 -2.66 -22.14 -58.75
CA HIS A 290 -2.93 -22.74 -57.43
C HIS A 290 -1.72 -23.51 -56.86
N ASP A 291 -0.52 -23.25 -57.37
CA ASP A 291 0.70 -23.96 -56.96
C ASP A 291 1.27 -23.48 -55.61
N VAL A 292 0.75 -22.40 -55.11
CA VAL A 292 1.21 -21.80 -53.83
C VAL A 292 0.03 -21.61 -52.89
N SER A 293 0.16 -22.10 -51.71
CA SER A 293 -0.76 -21.81 -50.58
C SER A 293 -0.01 -21.08 -49.48
N LYS A 294 -0.65 -20.08 -48.92
CA LYS A 294 -0.12 -19.25 -47.80
C LYS A 294 -1.04 -19.35 -46.62
N GLY A 295 -0.45 -19.40 -45.46
CA GLY A 295 -1.12 -19.31 -44.16
C GLY A 295 -0.38 -18.38 -43.21
N SER A 296 -0.90 -18.28 -42.01
CA SER A 296 -0.22 -17.61 -40.91
C SER A 296 -0.53 -18.29 -39.60
N VAL A 297 0.46 -18.28 -38.70
CA VAL A 297 0.30 -18.68 -37.32
C VAL A 297 0.30 -17.41 -36.51
N ASP A 298 -0.83 -17.09 -35.87
CA ASP A 298 -0.97 -15.93 -35.04
C ASP A 298 -0.67 -16.32 -33.58
N ALA A 299 0.41 -15.78 -33.02
CA ALA A 299 0.76 -15.94 -31.63
C ALA A 299 0.69 -14.60 -30.90
N THR A 300 0.27 -14.65 -29.66
CA THR A 300 0.24 -13.49 -28.76
C THR A 300 0.92 -13.85 -27.46
N ASP A 301 1.53 -12.87 -26.86
CA ASP A 301 2.05 -12.94 -25.51
C ASP A 301 1.39 -11.87 -24.67
N VAL A 302 1.11 -12.16 -23.38
CA VAL A 302 0.49 -11.20 -22.49
C VAL A 302 1.52 -10.22 -21.96
N ASP A 303 2.78 -10.64 -21.83
CA ASP A 303 3.88 -9.81 -21.35
C ASP A 303 4.14 -8.63 -22.30
N THR A 304 4.09 -7.42 -21.77
CA THR A 304 4.38 -6.22 -22.57
C THR A 304 5.82 -6.16 -23.06
N SER A 305 6.74 -6.75 -22.30
CA SER A 305 8.15 -6.86 -22.66
C SER A 305 8.42 -7.72 -23.89
N ASP A 306 7.53 -8.66 -24.20
CA ASP A 306 7.68 -9.64 -25.27
C ASP A 306 6.89 -9.34 -26.54
N GLN A 307 6.13 -8.23 -26.50
CA GLN A 307 5.41 -7.74 -27.67
C GLN A 307 6.34 -7.50 -28.85
N GLY A 308 6.06 -8.14 -30.00
CA GLY A 308 6.85 -8.04 -31.23
C GLY A 308 8.21 -8.75 -31.20
N LYS A 309 8.48 -9.56 -30.16
CA LYS A 309 9.73 -10.33 -30.05
C LYS A 309 9.53 -11.84 -30.23
N LEU A 310 8.30 -12.29 -30.47
CA LEU A 310 8.00 -13.70 -30.67
C LEU A 310 8.75 -14.26 -31.87
N THR A 311 9.26 -15.48 -31.71
CA THR A 311 9.93 -16.24 -32.76
C THR A 311 9.20 -17.54 -33.01
N TYR A 312 9.01 -17.88 -34.26
CA TYR A 312 8.31 -19.08 -34.68
C TYR A 312 9.31 -20.17 -35.09
N TYR A 313 9.02 -21.40 -34.70
CA TYR A 313 9.82 -22.57 -35.07
C TYR A 313 8.92 -23.83 -35.14
N PHE A 314 9.39 -24.82 -35.83
CA PHE A 314 8.77 -26.16 -35.77
C PHE A 314 9.13 -26.82 -34.44
N SER A 315 8.18 -27.53 -33.85
CA SER A 315 8.41 -28.22 -32.57
C SER A 315 7.97 -29.70 -32.65
N ASP A 316 8.56 -30.51 -31.76
CA ASP A 316 8.05 -31.85 -31.48
C ASP A 316 6.81 -31.82 -30.58
N LYS A 317 6.28 -33.00 -30.24
CA LYS A 317 5.11 -33.12 -29.35
C LYS A 317 5.38 -32.68 -27.92
N ALA A 318 6.64 -32.51 -27.53
CA ALA A 318 7.06 -32.01 -26.21
C ALA A 318 7.39 -30.51 -26.24
N HIS A 319 6.99 -29.82 -27.35
CA HIS A 319 7.22 -28.39 -27.57
C HIS A 319 8.70 -27.95 -27.65
N ASN A 320 9.61 -28.86 -27.97
CA ASN A 320 11.00 -28.51 -28.20
C ASN A 320 11.22 -28.11 -29.65
N PRO A 321 12.06 -27.10 -29.96
CA PRO A 321 12.41 -26.73 -31.32
C PRO A 321 12.99 -27.93 -32.08
N VAL A 322 12.53 -28.12 -33.30
CA VAL A 322 13.01 -29.18 -34.19
C VAL A 322 13.72 -28.55 -35.39
N THR A 323 14.90 -29.05 -35.69
CA THR A 323 15.61 -28.72 -36.95
C THR A 323 15.50 -29.94 -37.89
N PHE A 324 15.04 -29.68 -39.09
CA PHE A 324 14.93 -30.74 -40.10
C PHE A 324 16.25 -30.89 -40.86
N GLY A 325 16.58 -32.11 -41.18
CA GLY A 325 17.73 -32.49 -42.02
C GLY A 325 17.30 -33.34 -43.21
N LYS A 326 18.21 -33.50 -44.19
CA LYS A 326 17.98 -34.36 -45.32
C LYS A 326 17.71 -35.81 -44.86
N GLY A 327 16.59 -36.37 -45.31
CA GLY A 327 16.15 -37.73 -44.99
C GLY A 327 15.11 -37.79 -43.86
N ASP A 328 14.81 -36.67 -43.19
CA ASP A 328 13.75 -36.63 -42.19
C ASP A 328 12.37 -36.79 -42.83
N VAL A 329 11.45 -37.46 -42.15
CA VAL A 329 10.08 -37.67 -42.60
C VAL A 329 9.18 -36.65 -41.96
N LEU A 330 8.57 -35.74 -42.75
CA LEU A 330 7.62 -34.73 -42.27
C LEU A 330 6.21 -35.31 -42.05
N GLY A 331 5.84 -36.35 -42.75
CA GLY A 331 4.52 -36.94 -42.70
C GLY A 331 4.29 -37.94 -43.83
N HIS A 332 3.03 -38.23 -44.11
CA HIS A 332 2.63 -39.19 -45.16
C HIS A 332 1.58 -38.58 -46.07
N LEU A 333 1.77 -38.72 -47.35
CA LEU A 333 0.75 -38.49 -48.38
C LEU A 333 -0.08 -39.75 -48.52
N THR A 334 -1.39 -39.66 -48.44
CA THR A 334 -2.29 -40.78 -48.78
C THR A 334 -2.73 -40.67 -50.23
N LEU A 335 -2.34 -41.63 -51.03
CA LEU A 335 -2.69 -41.67 -52.44
C LEU A 335 -4.17 -42.12 -52.64
N ALA A 336 -4.71 -41.94 -53.81
CA ALA A 336 -6.11 -42.26 -54.13
C ALA A 336 -6.46 -43.76 -53.96
N ASP A 337 -5.48 -44.60 -54.00
CA ASP A 337 -5.61 -46.07 -53.77
C ASP A 337 -5.52 -46.46 -52.29
N GLY A 338 -5.34 -45.46 -51.37
CA GLY A 338 -5.17 -45.65 -49.94
C GLY A 338 -3.73 -45.96 -49.53
N THR A 339 -2.78 -46.01 -50.44
CA THR A 339 -1.34 -46.18 -50.12
C THR A 339 -0.79 -44.93 -49.45
N LYS A 340 0.05 -45.12 -48.43
CA LYS A 340 0.76 -44.01 -47.74
C LYS A 340 2.19 -43.93 -48.23
N THR A 341 2.58 -42.77 -48.71
CA THR A 341 3.96 -42.46 -49.13
C THR A 341 4.53 -41.45 -48.17
N GLU A 342 5.77 -41.61 -47.72
CA GLU A 342 6.45 -40.68 -46.84
C GLU A 342 6.79 -39.39 -47.60
N ILE A 343 6.58 -38.25 -46.94
CA ILE A 343 7.07 -36.93 -47.38
C ILE A 343 8.43 -36.76 -46.75
N THR A 344 9.50 -36.86 -47.53
CA THR A 344 10.88 -36.85 -47.04
C THR A 344 11.54 -35.53 -47.39
N VAL A 345 12.30 -35.01 -46.43
CA VAL A 345 13.14 -33.80 -46.62
C VAL A 345 14.30 -34.15 -47.58
N THR A 346 14.35 -33.47 -48.71
CA THR A 346 15.46 -33.60 -49.67
C THR A 346 16.61 -32.64 -49.39
N SER A 347 16.27 -31.45 -48.91
CA SER A 347 17.25 -30.46 -48.44
C SER A 347 16.59 -29.40 -47.56
N VAL A 348 17.40 -28.67 -46.78
CA VAL A 348 17.01 -27.44 -46.06
C VAL A 348 17.87 -26.30 -46.57
N LYS A 349 17.24 -25.19 -46.98
CA LYS A 349 17.97 -23.99 -47.43
C LYS A 349 18.48 -23.18 -46.24
N PRO A 350 19.45 -22.26 -46.44
CA PRO A 350 19.97 -21.41 -45.36
C PRO A 350 18.95 -20.49 -44.70
N ASP A 351 17.83 -20.18 -45.39
CA ASP A 351 16.71 -19.39 -44.89
C ASP A 351 15.69 -20.25 -44.11
N GLY A 352 15.96 -21.52 -43.86
CA GLY A 352 15.07 -22.43 -43.15
C GLY A 352 14.01 -23.09 -44.05
N THR A 353 13.96 -22.77 -45.34
CA THR A 353 13.02 -23.42 -46.27
C THR A 353 13.31 -24.92 -46.37
N ILE A 354 12.30 -25.73 -46.12
CA ILE A 354 12.36 -27.19 -46.20
C ILE A 354 11.92 -27.62 -47.63
N VAL A 355 12.79 -28.35 -48.32
CA VAL A 355 12.52 -28.88 -49.64
C VAL A 355 12.20 -30.38 -49.53
N THR A 356 11.10 -30.80 -50.13
CA THR A 356 10.67 -32.19 -50.15
C THR A 356 10.47 -32.68 -51.60
N ASP A 357 10.19 -33.95 -51.78
CA ASP A 357 9.85 -34.54 -53.07
C ASP A 357 8.54 -33.99 -53.65
N TYR A 358 7.70 -33.35 -52.82
CA TYR A 358 6.37 -32.86 -53.19
C TYR A 358 6.26 -31.34 -53.24
N GLY A 359 7.30 -30.61 -52.87
CA GLY A 359 7.28 -29.15 -52.86
C GLY A 359 8.19 -28.54 -51.78
N THR A 360 8.08 -27.24 -51.61
CA THR A 360 8.84 -26.49 -50.60
C THR A 360 7.94 -25.93 -49.55
N PHE A 361 8.35 -26.03 -48.29
CA PHE A 361 7.69 -25.46 -47.14
C PHE A 361 8.59 -24.42 -46.50
N HIS A 362 8.06 -23.23 -46.24
CA HIS A 362 8.77 -22.13 -45.59
C HIS A 362 7.93 -21.57 -44.44
N LEU A 363 8.55 -21.36 -43.31
CA LEU A 363 7.99 -20.63 -42.16
C LEU A 363 8.86 -19.39 -41.92
N ASP A 364 8.24 -18.22 -42.02
CA ASP A 364 8.91 -16.99 -41.58
C ASP A 364 8.97 -16.96 -40.03
N THR A 365 10.17 -17.05 -39.51
CA THR A 365 10.38 -17.15 -38.04
C THR A 365 10.09 -15.87 -37.30
N LYS A 366 9.83 -14.75 -37.98
CA LYS A 366 9.48 -13.47 -37.36
C LYS A 366 8.01 -13.14 -37.44
N THR A 367 7.37 -13.48 -38.57
CA THR A 367 5.97 -13.10 -38.81
C THR A 367 5.00 -14.28 -38.58
N GLY A 368 5.48 -15.52 -38.53
CA GLY A 368 4.65 -16.72 -38.48
C GLY A 368 3.97 -17.03 -39.81
N GLU A 369 4.26 -16.30 -40.88
CA GLU A 369 3.73 -16.63 -42.20
C GLU A 369 4.31 -17.96 -42.68
N ASP A 370 3.44 -18.87 -43.11
CA ASP A 370 3.81 -20.12 -43.69
C ASP A 370 3.42 -20.19 -45.17
N THR A 371 4.29 -20.79 -45.97
CA THR A 371 4.07 -20.93 -47.41
C THR A 371 4.40 -22.36 -47.85
N PHE A 372 3.50 -22.98 -48.54
CA PHE A 372 3.78 -24.22 -49.29
C PHE A 372 3.70 -23.96 -50.79
N THR A 373 4.76 -24.35 -51.51
CA THR A 373 4.84 -24.27 -52.97
C THR A 373 5.08 -25.68 -53.52
N LYS A 374 4.22 -26.14 -54.38
CA LYS A 374 4.31 -27.42 -55.03
C LYS A 374 5.44 -27.49 -56.08
#